data_93fab8facb9bda96357aa87a4f3a478c
#
_entry.id   93fab8facb9bda96357aa87a4f3a478c
#
_cell.length_a   1.000
_cell.length_b   1.000
_cell.length_c   1.000
_cell.angle_alpha   90.00
_cell.angle_beta   90.00
_cell.angle_gamma   90.00
#
_symmetry.space_group_name_H-M   'P 1'
#
loop_
_entity.id
_entity.type
_entity.pdbx_description
1 polymer ?
#
loop_
_entity_poly.entity_id
_entity_poly.type
_entity_poly.pdbx_seq_one_letter_code
_entity_poly.pdbx_strand_id
1 'polypeptide(L)'
;MKKTIIAWMLLLLLLSGCAFADKQPEATAAPAEPTNPDAVSAATEERYREGELREYNGERLDPAVGPGDNSIKGVQQVDIDTYELKVDGLVNTPRTYTYDAVKALESEERLLRLYCVEGWNANILWKGVPMKTLLASADPKDEANTVIFHAVDGYTTSMPLQEILEGNLILAYDANGIALPPEMGYPFIFVAQDKWGYKWARWVNEIELSSDDSYQGYWESFGYSNDADLGKPSY
;
A
#
# COMPACT_ATOMS: atom_id res chain seq x y z
N MET A 1 54.48 85.87 47.04
CA MET A 1 53.11 85.77 46.57
C MET A 1 53.16 85.51 45.08
N LYS A 2 53.27 84.23 44.65
CA LYS A 2 53.33 83.88 43.23
C LYS A 2 52.23 82.83 42.98
N LYS A 3 51.28 83.10 42.11
CA LYS A 3 50.19 82.22 41.70
C LYS A 3 50.70 81.39 40.55
N THR A 4 50.68 80.10 40.71
CA THR A 4 50.98 79.15 39.66
C THR A 4 49.65 78.55 39.09
N ILE A 5 49.44 78.80 37.82
CA ILE A 5 48.27 78.29 37.07
C ILE A 5 48.68 76.93 36.50
N ILE A 6 47.99 75.90 36.89
CA ILE A 6 48.16 74.58 36.31
C ILE A 6 47.05 74.33 35.27
N ALA A 7 47.47 74.21 34.00
CA ALA A 7 46.61 73.93 32.88
C ALA A 7 46.26 72.42 32.89
N TRP A 8 45.00 72.10 32.95
CA TRP A 8 44.50 70.73 32.76
C TRP A 8 44.24 70.46 31.24
N MET A 9 45.02 69.55 30.69
CA MET A 9 44.85 69.10 29.33
C MET A 9 43.87 67.95 29.35
N LEU A 10 42.63 68.12 28.82
CA LEU A 10 41.62 67.09 28.64
C LEU A 10 42.01 66.23 27.46
N LEU A 11 42.39 64.97 27.75
CA LEU A 11 42.61 63.95 26.73
C LEU A 11 41.28 63.22 26.44
N LEU A 12 40.66 63.57 25.32
CA LEU A 12 39.47 62.81 24.79
C LEU A 12 39.94 61.49 24.23
N LEU A 13 39.69 60.42 24.98
CA LEU A 13 39.80 59.02 24.49
C LEU A 13 38.53 58.72 23.74
N LEU A 14 38.60 58.60 22.41
CA LEU A 14 37.59 58.03 21.55
C LEU A 14 37.61 56.47 21.73
N LEU A 15 36.68 55.96 22.51
CA LEU A 15 36.40 54.55 22.60
C LEU A 15 35.62 54.10 21.33
N SER A 16 36.34 53.59 20.34
CA SER A 16 35.72 52.84 19.23
C SER A 16 35.19 51.51 19.77
N GLY A 17 33.90 51.47 20.08
CA GLY A 17 33.20 50.23 20.40
C GLY A 17 33.08 49.37 19.14
N CYS A 18 33.92 48.34 19.00
CA CYS A 18 33.65 47.25 18.10
C CYS A 18 32.47 46.45 18.66
N ALA A 19 31.28 46.63 18.07
CA ALA A 19 30.17 45.73 18.28
C ALA A 19 30.53 44.38 17.65
N PHE A 20 30.95 43.43 18.47
CA PHE A 20 30.96 42.02 18.08
C PHE A 20 29.50 41.59 17.96
N ALA A 21 29.00 41.52 16.72
CA ALA A 21 27.77 40.80 16.42
C ALA A 21 28.02 39.33 16.73
N ASP A 22 27.45 38.87 17.83
CA ASP A 22 27.39 37.47 18.20
C ASP A 22 26.56 36.76 17.13
N LYS A 23 27.24 36.19 16.10
CA LYS A 23 26.59 35.27 15.16
C LYS A 23 26.28 34.01 15.94
N GLN A 24 25.05 33.93 16.41
CA GLN A 24 24.47 32.67 16.83
C GLN A 24 24.73 31.65 15.72
N PRO A 25 25.30 30.46 16.00
CA PRO A 25 25.45 29.45 14.98
C PRO A 25 24.07 29.08 14.48
N GLU A 26 23.83 29.31 13.20
CA GLU A 26 22.67 28.85 12.48
C GLU A 26 22.55 27.35 12.75
N ALA A 27 21.49 26.95 13.44
CA ALA A 27 21.23 25.55 13.73
C ALA A 27 21.20 24.82 12.37
N THR A 28 22.25 24.06 12.10
CA THR A 28 22.31 23.16 10.95
C THR A 28 21.14 22.24 11.11
N ALA A 29 20.12 22.38 10.26
CA ALA A 29 19.00 21.46 10.21
C ALA A 29 19.60 20.05 10.09
N ALA A 30 19.17 19.16 10.97
CA ALA A 30 19.54 17.75 10.87
C ALA A 30 19.27 17.30 9.44
N PRO A 31 20.15 16.46 8.83
CA PRO A 31 19.86 15.88 7.52
C PRO A 31 18.47 15.29 7.57
N ALA A 32 17.59 15.67 6.65
CA ALA A 32 16.29 15.04 6.50
C ALA A 32 16.54 13.53 6.36
N GLU A 33 15.86 12.71 7.18
CA GLU A 33 15.91 11.27 7.01
C GLU A 33 15.54 10.96 5.55
N PRO A 34 16.20 9.97 4.91
CA PRO A 34 15.86 9.59 3.55
C PRO A 34 14.37 9.23 3.53
N THR A 35 13.57 10.07 2.89
CA THR A 35 12.14 9.81 2.71
C THR A 35 12.03 8.58 1.80
N ASN A 36 11.38 7.52 2.29
CA ASN A 36 11.02 6.39 1.43
C ASN A 36 10.18 6.96 0.26
N PRO A 37 10.63 6.82 -1.01
CA PRO A 37 9.90 7.38 -2.15
C PRO A 37 8.49 6.77 -2.32
N ASP A 38 8.28 5.57 -1.78
CA ASP A 38 7.00 4.85 -1.85
C ASP A 38 6.09 5.11 -0.64
N ALA A 39 6.53 5.96 0.32
CA ALA A 39 5.72 6.28 1.48
C ALA A 39 4.47 7.09 1.07
N VAL A 40 3.31 6.63 1.54
CA VAL A 40 2.06 7.38 1.36
C VAL A 40 2.14 8.69 2.13
N SER A 41 1.79 9.79 1.47
CA SER A 41 1.86 11.09 2.10
C SER A 41 0.78 11.26 3.19
N ALA A 42 1.09 12.05 4.23
CA ALA A 42 0.12 12.39 5.27
C ALA A 42 -1.17 13.03 4.69
N ALA A 43 -1.05 13.80 3.60
CA ALA A 43 -2.21 14.40 2.93
C ALA A 43 -3.08 13.34 2.24
N THR A 44 -2.49 12.28 1.70
CA THR A 44 -3.23 11.16 1.12
C THR A 44 -3.93 10.36 2.21
N GLU A 45 -3.25 10.07 3.31
CA GLU A 45 -3.84 9.40 4.46
C GLU A 45 -5.04 10.19 5.01
N GLU A 46 -4.86 11.48 5.29
CA GLU A 46 -5.90 12.34 5.87
C GLU A 46 -7.16 12.40 5.00
N ARG A 47 -7.03 12.32 3.68
CA ARG A 47 -8.17 12.33 2.73
C ARG A 47 -9.20 11.23 3.04
N TYR A 48 -8.75 10.09 3.52
CA TYR A 48 -9.61 8.93 3.78
C TYR A 48 -9.96 8.77 5.26
N ARG A 49 -9.09 9.27 6.17
CA ARG A 49 -9.22 9.08 7.63
C ARG A 49 -10.54 9.57 8.23
N GLU A 50 -11.18 10.57 7.64
CA GLU A 50 -12.46 11.09 8.13
C GLU A 50 -13.60 10.09 7.90
N GLY A 51 -13.56 9.36 6.77
CA GLY A 51 -14.63 8.43 6.36
C GLY A 51 -14.44 6.98 6.82
N GLU A 52 -13.23 6.58 7.23
CA GLU A 52 -12.93 5.19 7.54
C GLU A 52 -13.11 4.84 9.03
N LEU A 53 -13.38 3.57 9.30
CA LEU A 53 -13.34 3.00 10.64
C LEU A 53 -11.91 3.04 11.17
N ARG A 54 -11.74 3.35 12.48
CA ARG A 54 -10.43 3.40 13.15
C ARG A 54 -10.24 2.29 14.18
N GLU A 55 -11.30 1.55 14.45
CA GLU A 55 -11.32 0.45 15.39
C GLU A 55 -12.38 -0.58 14.95
N TYR A 56 -12.09 -1.84 15.16
CA TYR A 56 -13.03 -2.94 14.93
C TYR A 56 -12.82 -4.03 16.00
N ASN A 57 -13.88 -4.42 16.70
CA ASN A 57 -13.85 -5.41 17.78
C ASN A 57 -12.77 -5.16 18.86
N GLY A 58 -12.49 -3.88 19.17
CA GLY A 58 -11.49 -3.49 20.17
C GLY A 58 -10.05 -3.47 19.62
N GLU A 59 -9.84 -3.75 18.35
CA GLU A 59 -8.54 -3.64 17.69
C GLU A 59 -8.45 -2.36 16.88
N ARG A 60 -7.32 -1.65 16.99
CA ARG A 60 -7.03 -0.47 16.19
C ARG A 60 -6.78 -0.85 14.74
N LEU A 61 -7.38 -0.09 13.83
CA LEU A 61 -7.13 -0.18 12.39
C LEU A 61 -6.09 0.86 11.95
N ASP A 62 -5.20 0.43 11.09
CA ASP A 62 -4.28 1.32 10.38
C ASP A 62 -5.01 1.98 9.20
N PRO A 63 -4.48 3.08 8.62
CA PRO A 63 -5.11 3.74 7.48
C PRO A 63 -5.39 2.80 6.31
N ALA A 64 -6.55 2.94 5.67
CA ALA A 64 -6.96 2.12 4.53
C ALA A 64 -6.00 2.22 3.33
N VAL A 65 -5.23 3.29 3.22
CA VAL A 65 -4.21 3.47 2.16
C VAL A 65 -2.92 2.69 2.42
N GLY A 66 -2.70 2.23 3.68
CA GLY A 66 -1.43 1.65 4.09
C GLY A 66 -0.28 2.68 4.13
N PRO A 67 0.90 2.31 4.62
CA PRO A 67 2.04 3.21 4.75
C PRO A 67 2.90 3.36 3.49
N GLY A 68 2.72 2.50 2.48
CA GLY A 68 3.54 2.51 1.26
C GLY A 68 2.79 2.05 0.01
N ASP A 69 3.15 2.59 -1.14
CA ASP A 69 2.53 2.26 -2.42
C ASP A 69 3.11 0.99 -3.07
N ASN A 70 4.41 0.90 -3.28
CA ASN A 70 5.12 -0.24 -3.90
C ASN A 70 4.52 -0.73 -5.24
N SER A 71 3.83 0.12 -5.98
CA SER A 71 3.29 -0.22 -7.29
C SER A 71 4.37 -0.17 -8.38
N ILE A 72 4.22 -0.98 -9.43
CA ILE A 72 5.21 -1.05 -10.53
C ILE A 72 5.10 0.11 -11.53
N LYS A 73 3.97 0.83 -11.52
CA LYS A 73 3.70 1.97 -12.42
C LYS A 73 3.00 3.14 -11.74
N GLY A 74 3.08 3.25 -10.41
CA GLY A 74 2.36 4.26 -9.64
C GLY A 74 0.88 3.92 -9.47
N VAL A 75 0.19 4.72 -8.66
CA VAL A 75 -1.24 4.53 -8.36
C VAL A 75 -2.09 4.61 -9.62
N GLN A 76 -2.91 3.60 -9.85
CA GLN A 76 -3.80 3.53 -11.00
C GLN A 76 -5.12 4.24 -10.72
N GLN A 77 -5.60 5.00 -11.72
CA GLN A 77 -6.93 5.61 -11.70
C GLN A 77 -7.83 4.82 -12.66
N VAL A 78 -8.68 3.97 -12.11
CA VAL A 78 -9.54 3.08 -12.91
C VAL A 78 -10.87 3.77 -13.20
N ASP A 79 -11.24 3.87 -14.46
CA ASP A 79 -12.57 4.31 -14.89
C ASP A 79 -13.58 3.19 -14.65
N ILE A 80 -14.40 3.35 -13.63
CA ILE A 80 -15.33 2.33 -13.17
C ILE A 80 -16.48 2.09 -14.15
N ASP A 81 -16.83 3.06 -14.95
CA ASP A 81 -17.92 2.96 -15.93
C ASP A 81 -17.57 2.01 -17.10
N THR A 82 -16.27 1.83 -17.35
CA THR A 82 -15.75 0.93 -18.38
C THR A 82 -15.01 -0.29 -17.82
N TYR A 83 -14.91 -0.39 -16.49
CA TYR A 83 -14.18 -1.47 -15.85
C TYR A 83 -14.91 -2.80 -15.99
N GLU A 84 -14.14 -3.83 -16.30
CA GLU A 84 -14.56 -5.24 -16.31
C GLU A 84 -13.56 -6.11 -15.55
N LEU A 85 -14.09 -6.99 -14.71
CA LEU A 85 -13.35 -8.09 -14.09
C LEU A 85 -13.62 -9.36 -14.89
N LYS A 86 -12.57 -9.95 -15.44
CA LYS A 86 -12.66 -11.25 -16.16
C LYS A 86 -12.31 -12.40 -15.25
N VAL A 87 -12.99 -13.52 -15.45
CA VAL A 87 -12.64 -14.84 -14.88
C VAL A 87 -12.61 -15.83 -16.04
N ASP A 88 -11.43 -16.27 -16.44
CA ASP A 88 -11.25 -17.05 -17.66
C ASP A 88 -10.07 -18.06 -17.55
N GLY A 89 -9.45 -18.45 -18.68
CA GLY A 89 -8.44 -19.49 -18.74
C GLY A 89 -9.04 -20.90 -18.74
N LEU A 90 -8.59 -21.79 -17.86
CA LEU A 90 -9.06 -23.18 -17.75
C LEU A 90 -10.41 -23.24 -17.00
N VAL A 91 -11.44 -22.66 -17.62
CA VAL A 91 -12.82 -22.70 -17.15
C VAL A 91 -13.76 -23.19 -18.25
N ASN A 92 -14.91 -23.74 -17.89
CA ASN A 92 -15.95 -24.14 -18.84
C ASN A 92 -16.87 -22.97 -19.22
N THR A 93 -16.99 -21.97 -18.34
CA THR A 93 -17.90 -20.84 -18.50
C THR A 93 -17.20 -19.52 -18.13
N PRO A 94 -16.40 -18.93 -19.04
CA PRO A 94 -15.79 -17.63 -18.79
C PRO A 94 -16.81 -16.58 -18.34
N ARG A 95 -16.40 -15.71 -17.40
CA ARG A 95 -17.25 -14.66 -16.84
C ARG A 95 -16.62 -13.30 -17.01
N THR A 96 -17.48 -12.29 -17.16
CA THR A 96 -17.11 -10.89 -17.08
C THR A 96 -18.10 -10.20 -16.16
N TYR A 97 -17.58 -9.44 -15.21
CA TYR A 97 -18.37 -8.71 -14.22
C TYR A 97 -18.07 -7.23 -14.27
N THR A 98 -19.09 -6.41 -14.16
CA THR A 98 -18.92 -5.00 -13.74
C THR A 98 -18.60 -4.95 -12.24
N TYR A 99 -18.07 -3.81 -11.79
CA TYR A 99 -17.81 -3.57 -10.37
C TYR A 99 -19.07 -3.83 -9.50
N ASP A 100 -20.20 -3.29 -9.91
CA ASP A 100 -21.46 -3.46 -9.17
C ASP A 100 -21.97 -4.90 -9.18
N ALA A 101 -21.73 -5.63 -10.27
CA ALA A 101 -22.11 -7.04 -10.33
C ALA A 101 -21.31 -7.88 -9.32
N VAL A 102 -20.02 -7.60 -9.13
CA VAL A 102 -19.20 -8.27 -8.09
C VAL A 102 -19.72 -7.88 -6.69
N LYS A 103 -19.97 -6.59 -6.42
CA LYS A 103 -20.47 -6.12 -5.12
C LYS A 103 -21.85 -6.64 -4.75
N ALA A 104 -22.64 -7.06 -5.73
CA ALA A 104 -23.96 -7.66 -5.50
C ALA A 104 -23.87 -9.13 -5.03
N LEU A 105 -22.71 -9.76 -5.13
CA LEU A 105 -22.49 -11.10 -4.60
C LEU A 105 -22.37 -11.09 -3.08
N GLU A 106 -22.58 -12.27 -2.46
CA GLU A 106 -22.36 -12.43 -1.02
C GLU A 106 -20.93 -12.06 -0.65
N SER A 107 -20.76 -11.24 0.38
CA SER A 107 -19.47 -10.73 0.82
C SER A 107 -19.17 -11.09 2.27
N GLU A 108 -17.89 -11.11 2.61
CA GLU A 108 -17.38 -11.34 3.96
C GLU A 108 -16.52 -10.16 4.40
N GLU A 109 -16.48 -9.93 5.73
CA GLU A 109 -15.55 -8.99 6.36
C GLU A 109 -14.45 -9.77 7.09
N ARG A 110 -13.21 -9.31 6.97
CA ARG A 110 -12.04 -9.93 7.61
C ARG A 110 -11.07 -8.89 8.11
N LEU A 111 -10.75 -8.96 9.39
CA LEU A 111 -9.67 -8.18 9.98
C LEU A 111 -8.35 -8.91 9.75
N LEU A 112 -7.57 -8.45 8.80
CA LEU A 112 -6.31 -9.10 8.40
C LEU A 112 -5.20 -8.07 8.25
N ARG A 113 -3.97 -8.51 8.57
CA ARG A 113 -2.78 -7.69 8.45
C ARG A 113 -2.03 -8.01 7.16
N LEU A 114 -1.84 -7.00 6.34
CA LEU A 114 -0.95 -7.05 5.19
C LEU A 114 0.48 -6.81 5.68
N TYR A 115 1.43 -7.65 5.26
CA TYR A 115 2.86 -7.51 5.57
C TYR A 115 3.66 -7.28 4.30
N CYS A 116 4.39 -6.16 4.23
CA CYS A 116 5.30 -5.88 3.15
C CYS A 116 6.71 -6.42 3.45
N VAL A 117 7.41 -6.86 2.40
CA VAL A 117 8.82 -7.29 2.50
C VAL A 117 9.76 -6.15 2.87
N GLU A 118 9.34 -4.90 2.74
CA GLU A 118 10.06 -3.70 3.19
C GLU A 118 9.97 -3.46 4.70
N GLY A 119 9.28 -4.34 5.45
CA GLY A 119 9.21 -4.30 6.91
C GLY A 119 8.04 -3.52 7.48
N TRP A 120 7.20 -2.89 6.67
CA TRP A 120 5.96 -2.28 7.16
C TRP A 120 4.78 -3.26 7.09
N ASN A 121 3.74 -2.98 7.85
CA ASN A 121 2.49 -3.73 7.83
C ASN A 121 1.31 -2.81 8.10
N ALA A 122 0.10 -3.27 7.75
CA ALA A 122 -1.14 -2.54 8.02
C ALA A 122 -2.26 -3.50 8.44
N ASN A 123 -2.91 -3.22 9.56
CA ASN A 123 -4.05 -3.96 10.09
C ASN A 123 -5.34 -3.34 9.60
N ILE A 124 -6.02 -3.98 8.67
CA ILE A 124 -7.16 -3.43 7.91
C ILE A 124 -8.34 -4.38 7.98
N LEU A 125 -9.53 -3.81 8.14
CA LEU A 125 -10.80 -4.54 7.98
C LEU A 125 -11.15 -4.57 6.49
N TRP A 126 -10.95 -5.71 5.86
CA TRP A 126 -11.26 -5.95 4.45
C TRP A 126 -12.69 -6.45 4.29
N LYS A 127 -13.38 -5.98 3.25
CA LYS A 127 -14.65 -6.55 2.83
C LYS A 127 -14.60 -6.89 1.36
N GLY A 128 -15.01 -8.12 1.03
CA GLY A 128 -14.94 -8.61 -0.35
C GLY A 128 -15.73 -9.87 -0.58
N VAL A 129 -15.69 -10.34 -1.81
CA VAL A 129 -16.36 -11.56 -2.24
C VAL A 129 -15.41 -12.74 -2.08
N PRO A 130 -15.84 -13.88 -1.48
CA PRO A 130 -15.03 -15.08 -1.46
C PRO A 130 -14.66 -15.52 -2.87
N MET A 131 -13.37 -15.80 -3.09
CA MET A 131 -12.86 -16.28 -4.38
C MET A 131 -13.60 -17.53 -4.87
N LYS A 132 -13.95 -18.43 -3.94
CA LYS A 132 -14.75 -19.63 -4.27
C LYS A 132 -16.07 -19.30 -4.99
N THR A 133 -16.71 -18.15 -4.66
CA THR A 133 -17.98 -17.73 -5.29
C THR A 133 -17.75 -17.31 -6.75
N LEU A 134 -16.69 -16.52 -6.99
CA LEU A 134 -16.32 -16.07 -8.34
C LEU A 134 -15.87 -17.27 -9.20
N LEU A 135 -15.00 -18.10 -8.67
CA LEU A 135 -14.43 -19.26 -9.39
C LEU A 135 -15.50 -20.33 -9.69
N ALA A 136 -16.38 -20.65 -8.73
CA ALA A 136 -17.45 -21.62 -8.94
C ALA A 136 -18.40 -21.23 -10.09
N SER A 137 -18.65 -19.92 -10.26
CA SER A 137 -19.50 -19.44 -11.34
C SER A 137 -18.89 -19.61 -12.74
N ALA A 138 -17.55 -19.69 -12.81
CA ALA A 138 -16.80 -19.90 -14.04
C ALA A 138 -16.63 -21.41 -14.39
N ASP A 139 -16.96 -22.30 -13.46
CA ASP A 139 -16.88 -23.76 -13.63
C ASP A 139 -15.45 -24.20 -14.02
N PRO A 140 -14.48 -24.19 -13.06
CA PRO A 140 -13.09 -24.58 -13.32
C PRO A 140 -12.99 -25.99 -13.92
N LYS A 141 -12.09 -26.17 -14.89
CA LYS A 141 -11.76 -27.49 -15.44
C LYS A 141 -10.90 -28.27 -14.47
N ASP A 142 -10.94 -29.61 -14.57
CA ASP A 142 -10.22 -30.51 -13.66
C ASP A 142 -8.69 -30.28 -13.67
N GLU A 143 -8.13 -29.88 -14.81
CA GLU A 143 -6.71 -29.60 -14.96
C GLU A 143 -6.25 -28.23 -14.36
N ALA A 144 -7.18 -27.35 -13.96
CA ALA A 144 -6.84 -26.09 -13.34
C ALA A 144 -6.29 -26.31 -11.92
N ASN A 145 -5.06 -25.86 -11.67
CA ASN A 145 -4.40 -25.98 -10.37
C ASN A 145 -3.83 -24.66 -9.84
N THR A 146 -3.77 -23.64 -10.68
CA THR A 146 -3.17 -22.33 -10.41
C THR A 146 -4.14 -21.23 -10.79
N VAL A 147 -4.18 -20.16 -9.98
CA VAL A 147 -4.88 -18.91 -10.30
C VAL A 147 -3.84 -17.83 -10.50
N ILE A 148 -3.89 -17.18 -11.67
CA ILE A 148 -3.05 -16.04 -12.01
C ILE A 148 -3.92 -14.78 -11.91
N PHE A 149 -3.44 -13.80 -11.15
CA PHE A 149 -4.08 -12.50 -11.02
C PHE A 149 -3.37 -11.51 -11.93
N HIS A 150 -4.13 -10.83 -12.77
CA HIS A 150 -3.66 -9.74 -13.62
C HIS A 150 -4.22 -8.41 -13.12
N ALA A 151 -3.39 -7.39 -13.17
CA ALA A 151 -3.73 -6.04 -12.73
C ALA A 151 -3.64 -5.02 -13.87
N VAL A 152 -4.37 -3.92 -13.74
CA VAL A 152 -4.47 -2.84 -14.74
C VAL A 152 -3.10 -2.27 -15.12
N ASP A 153 -2.15 -2.21 -14.18
CA ASP A 153 -0.79 -1.72 -14.41
C ASP A 153 0.14 -2.74 -15.09
N GLY A 154 -0.36 -3.96 -15.34
CA GLY A 154 0.39 -5.08 -15.92
C GLY A 154 1.13 -5.91 -14.86
N TYR A 155 0.89 -5.65 -13.57
CA TYR A 155 1.35 -6.54 -12.50
C TYR A 155 0.67 -7.90 -12.61
N THR A 156 1.41 -8.98 -12.31
CA THR A 156 0.85 -10.32 -12.18
C THR A 156 1.43 -11.03 -10.98
N THR A 157 0.66 -11.93 -10.39
CA THR A 157 1.12 -12.93 -9.41
C THR A 157 0.23 -14.15 -9.49
N SER A 158 0.62 -15.24 -8.84
CA SER A 158 -0.15 -16.49 -8.85
C SER A 158 -0.25 -17.10 -7.47
N MET A 159 -1.26 -17.94 -7.29
CA MET A 159 -1.39 -18.84 -6.13
C MET A 159 -1.99 -20.18 -6.54
N PRO A 160 -1.67 -21.28 -5.82
CA PRO A 160 -2.36 -22.56 -6.00
C PRO A 160 -3.87 -22.40 -5.78
N LEU A 161 -4.67 -22.92 -6.71
CA LEU A 161 -6.14 -22.89 -6.64
C LEU A 161 -6.64 -23.50 -5.33
N GLN A 162 -6.03 -24.62 -4.90
CA GLN A 162 -6.40 -25.29 -3.66
C GLN A 162 -6.23 -24.40 -2.42
N GLU A 163 -5.11 -23.66 -2.31
CA GLU A 163 -4.86 -22.74 -1.19
C GLU A 163 -5.90 -21.62 -1.14
N ILE A 164 -6.27 -21.08 -2.29
CA ILE A 164 -7.30 -20.03 -2.38
C ILE A 164 -8.65 -20.54 -1.87
N LEU A 165 -9.03 -21.76 -2.27
CA LEU A 165 -10.32 -22.34 -1.89
C LEU A 165 -10.34 -22.76 -0.41
N GLU A 166 -9.29 -23.43 0.09
CA GLU A 166 -9.18 -23.86 1.49
C GLU A 166 -9.07 -22.67 2.46
N GLY A 167 -8.30 -21.65 2.10
CA GLY A 167 -8.18 -20.42 2.84
C GLY A 167 -9.43 -19.54 2.75
N ASN A 168 -10.38 -19.89 1.88
CA ASN A 168 -11.57 -19.10 1.56
C ASN A 168 -11.20 -17.63 1.29
N LEU A 169 -10.12 -17.39 0.52
CA LEU A 169 -9.59 -16.04 0.29
C LEU A 169 -10.60 -15.13 -0.40
N ILE A 170 -10.46 -13.84 -0.26
CA ILE A 170 -11.43 -12.86 -0.77
C ILE A 170 -10.82 -11.93 -1.81
N LEU A 171 -11.63 -11.49 -2.76
CA LEU A 171 -11.38 -10.33 -3.60
C LEU A 171 -12.07 -9.12 -2.95
N ALA A 172 -11.28 -8.26 -2.31
CA ALA A 172 -11.82 -7.13 -1.55
C ALA A 172 -12.07 -5.91 -2.42
N TYR A 173 -13.14 -5.18 -2.09
CA TYR A 173 -13.53 -3.91 -2.71
C TYR A 173 -13.70 -2.78 -1.70
N ASP A 174 -13.51 -3.07 -0.42
CA ASP A 174 -13.66 -2.12 0.69
C ASP A 174 -12.55 -2.37 1.72
N ALA A 175 -12.10 -1.29 2.33
CA ALA A 175 -11.13 -1.28 3.42
C ALA A 175 -11.61 -0.34 4.53
N ASN A 176 -11.69 -0.81 5.76
CA ASN A 176 -12.13 -0.04 6.93
C ASN A 176 -13.51 0.62 6.75
N GLY A 177 -14.44 -0.01 6.01
CA GLY A 177 -15.80 0.50 5.80
C GLY A 177 -15.93 1.58 4.73
N ILE A 178 -14.89 1.84 3.96
CA ILE A 178 -14.93 2.71 2.78
C ILE A 178 -14.56 1.92 1.51
N ALA A 179 -15.01 2.39 0.35
CA ALA A 179 -14.51 1.84 -0.91
C ALA A 179 -12.99 1.92 -0.94
N LEU A 180 -12.31 0.90 -1.51
CA LEU A 180 -10.87 0.89 -1.61
C LEU A 180 -10.33 2.22 -2.16
N PRO A 181 -9.36 2.86 -1.48
CA PRO A 181 -8.61 3.93 -2.10
C PRO A 181 -7.90 3.45 -3.37
N PRO A 182 -7.72 4.30 -4.42
CA PRO A 182 -6.87 3.96 -5.56
C PRO A 182 -5.47 3.49 -5.15
N GLU A 183 -4.90 4.08 -4.11
CA GLU A 183 -3.60 3.73 -3.54
C GLU A 183 -3.56 2.30 -2.98
N MET A 184 -4.71 1.77 -2.54
CA MET A 184 -4.84 0.40 -2.03
C MET A 184 -5.35 -0.58 -3.09
N GLY A 185 -5.65 -0.13 -4.31
CA GLY A 185 -5.98 -1.03 -5.41
C GLY A 185 -7.42 -1.00 -5.88
N TYR A 186 -8.16 0.14 -5.71
CA TYR A 186 -9.50 0.27 -6.30
C TYR A 186 -9.50 -0.12 -7.78
N PRO A 187 -10.46 -0.93 -8.29
CA PRO A 187 -11.68 -1.36 -7.62
C PRO A 187 -11.54 -2.64 -6.78
N PHE A 188 -10.52 -3.46 -7.01
CA PHE A 188 -10.34 -4.73 -6.32
C PHE A 188 -8.88 -5.01 -5.97
N ILE A 189 -8.69 -5.54 -4.75
CA ILE A 189 -7.43 -6.15 -4.30
C ILE A 189 -7.66 -7.62 -3.94
N PHE A 190 -6.77 -8.49 -4.38
CA PHE A 190 -6.75 -9.87 -3.90
C PHE A 190 -6.11 -9.92 -2.51
N VAL A 191 -6.85 -10.37 -1.51
CA VAL A 191 -6.41 -10.48 -0.12
C VAL A 191 -5.79 -11.87 0.10
N ALA A 192 -4.47 -11.93 -0.06
CA ALA A 192 -3.69 -13.16 0.07
C ALA A 192 -3.28 -13.39 1.53
N GLN A 193 -4.24 -13.77 2.40
CA GLN A 193 -3.99 -14.05 3.80
C GLN A 193 -2.80 -15.01 3.96
N ASP A 194 -1.94 -14.76 4.98
CA ASP A 194 -0.76 -15.53 5.33
C ASP A 194 0.38 -15.50 4.29
N LYS A 195 0.29 -14.60 3.30
CA LYS A 195 1.33 -14.35 2.29
C LYS A 195 1.92 -12.95 2.42
N TRP A 196 3.17 -12.81 1.98
CA TRP A 196 3.81 -11.51 1.82
C TRP A 196 3.04 -10.63 0.83
N GLY A 197 3.11 -9.31 1.02
CA GLY A 197 2.33 -8.30 0.31
C GLY A 197 2.41 -8.34 -1.21
N TYR A 198 3.48 -8.88 -1.79
CA TYR A 198 3.57 -9.01 -3.24
C TYR A 198 2.63 -10.09 -3.83
N LYS A 199 1.98 -10.93 -3.02
CA LYS A 199 0.87 -11.78 -3.47
C LYS A 199 -0.48 -11.06 -3.48
N TRP A 200 -0.56 -9.89 -2.86
CA TRP A 200 -1.80 -9.12 -2.76
C TRP A 200 -1.94 -8.21 -4.00
N ALA A 201 -2.37 -8.79 -5.14
CA ALA A 201 -2.53 -8.05 -6.39
C ALA A 201 -3.57 -6.92 -6.22
N ARG A 202 -3.17 -5.68 -6.53
CA ARG A 202 -4.02 -4.48 -6.55
C ARG A 202 -4.54 -4.22 -7.96
N TRP A 203 -5.65 -3.48 -8.08
CA TRP A 203 -6.26 -3.13 -9.38
C TRP A 203 -6.53 -4.34 -10.25
N VAL A 204 -6.94 -5.47 -9.62
CA VAL A 204 -7.20 -6.74 -10.33
C VAL A 204 -8.28 -6.53 -11.37
N ASN A 205 -8.01 -6.92 -12.62
CA ASN A 205 -8.95 -6.87 -13.74
C ASN A 205 -9.15 -8.22 -14.44
N GLU A 206 -8.32 -9.23 -14.12
CA GLU A 206 -8.49 -10.59 -14.65
C GLU A 206 -8.01 -11.62 -13.64
N ILE A 207 -8.74 -12.71 -13.54
CA ILE A 207 -8.47 -13.89 -12.72
C ILE A 207 -8.44 -15.07 -13.70
N GLU A 208 -7.23 -15.50 -14.06
CA GLU A 208 -7.00 -16.57 -15.02
C GLU A 208 -6.75 -17.91 -14.29
N LEU A 209 -7.51 -18.94 -14.63
CA LEU A 209 -7.22 -20.30 -14.17
C LEU A 209 -6.26 -20.98 -15.13
N SER A 210 -5.22 -21.61 -14.59
CA SER A 210 -4.13 -22.22 -15.33
C SER A 210 -3.76 -23.58 -14.76
N SER A 211 -3.05 -24.39 -15.57
CA SER A 211 -2.38 -25.63 -15.13
C SER A 211 -0.87 -25.43 -14.92
N ASP A 212 -0.36 -24.22 -15.07
CA ASP A 212 1.05 -23.88 -14.89
C ASP A 212 1.34 -23.57 -13.41
N ASP A 213 1.70 -24.58 -12.66
CA ASP A 213 2.10 -24.46 -11.24
C ASP A 213 3.47 -23.82 -11.03
N SER A 214 4.21 -23.60 -12.11
CA SER A 214 5.51 -22.92 -12.14
C SER A 214 5.42 -21.44 -12.53
N TYR A 215 4.24 -20.92 -12.80
CA TYR A 215 4.06 -19.52 -13.22
C TYR A 215 4.70 -18.56 -12.22
N GLN A 216 5.52 -17.65 -12.74
CA GLN A 216 6.17 -16.59 -11.97
C GLN A 216 5.59 -15.23 -12.37
N GLY A 217 4.99 -14.56 -11.41
CA GLY A 217 4.52 -13.20 -11.59
C GLY A 217 5.65 -12.17 -11.60
N TYR A 218 5.29 -10.90 -11.43
CA TYR A 218 6.25 -9.81 -11.58
C TYR A 218 7.45 -9.95 -10.60
N TRP A 219 7.19 -9.98 -9.28
CA TRP A 219 8.27 -10.05 -8.30
C TRP A 219 8.94 -11.42 -8.25
N GLU A 220 8.18 -12.48 -8.46
CA GLU A 220 8.71 -13.84 -8.52
C GLU A 220 9.73 -14.00 -9.65
N SER A 221 9.54 -13.33 -10.79
CA SER A 221 10.51 -13.30 -11.89
C SER A 221 11.83 -12.60 -11.56
N PHE A 222 11.86 -11.79 -10.49
CA PHE A 222 13.07 -11.18 -9.92
C PHE A 222 13.68 -12.00 -8.76
N GLY A 223 13.18 -13.22 -8.51
CA GLY A 223 13.75 -14.15 -7.54
C GLY A 223 13.04 -14.16 -6.18
N TYR A 224 11.90 -13.47 -6.04
CA TYR A 224 11.07 -13.64 -4.85
C TYR A 224 10.42 -15.02 -4.83
N SER A 225 10.20 -15.55 -3.61
CA SER A 225 9.61 -16.87 -3.42
C SER A 225 8.21 -16.97 -4.04
N ASN A 226 7.96 -18.03 -4.81
CA ASN A 226 6.62 -18.23 -5.37
C ASN A 226 5.58 -18.62 -4.31
N ASP A 227 5.98 -19.28 -3.22
CA ASP A 227 5.10 -19.62 -2.09
C ASP A 227 4.73 -18.37 -1.27
N ALA A 228 5.67 -17.46 -1.08
CA ALA A 228 5.48 -16.21 -0.36
C ALA A 228 4.93 -16.32 1.08
N ASP A 229 5.03 -17.48 1.72
CA ASP A 229 4.48 -17.74 3.05
C ASP A 229 5.09 -16.81 4.10
N LEU A 230 4.26 -16.22 4.96
CA LEU A 230 4.74 -15.49 6.14
C LEU A 230 5.55 -16.41 7.06
N GLY A 231 6.65 -15.88 7.58
CA GLY A 231 7.57 -16.66 8.42
C GLY A 231 8.63 -17.47 7.65
N LYS A 232 8.56 -17.50 6.30
CA LYS A 232 9.61 -17.99 5.43
C LYS A 232 10.34 -16.81 4.76
N PRO A 233 11.58 -17.00 4.29
CA PRO A 233 12.27 -15.99 3.48
C PRO A 233 11.43 -15.62 2.25
N SER A 234 11.40 -14.33 1.91
CA SER A 234 10.67 -13.83 0.74
C SER A 234 11.46 -13.99 -0.58
N TYR A 235 12.75 -14.36 -0.48
CA TYR A 235 13.66 -14.62 -1.62
C TYR A 235 14.73 -15.63 -1.22
#